data_b5bf5e60404e0dedf5f1ed6633b396c1
#
_entry.id   b5bf5e60404e0dedf5f1ed6633b396c1
#
_cell.length_a   1.000
_cell.length_b   1.000
_cell.length_c   1.000
_cell.angle_alpha   90.00
_cell.angle_beta   90.00
_cell.angle_gamma   90.00
#
_symmetry.space_group_name_H-M   'P 1'
#
loop_
_entity.id
_entity.type
_entity.pdbx_description
1 polymer ?
#
loop_
_entity_poly.entity_id
_entity_poly.type
_entity_poly.pdbx_seq_one_letter_code
_entity_poly.pdbx_strand_id
1 'polypeptide(L)'
;MNELSFIQKNIEKWEHVEIMAQDLSDETPDDIADAYTEITSDLAFAYTHFPSARITLYLNNLAAVLHNAIYRNKREKRSRMLTFWTREVPKTMYEERRLLLASFIIFIVSVLIGIASQAAEPDFCRIILGDWYVESTLNNISNGTPMAVYDGDSESSMFMGITINNIGVAFRIFAFGLLTSVMSAIMLFYNGIMLGCFEAFFAQHGLLGESLVAVFQHGTLEISAIIVAGAAGLAIGNGWLFPGTYKRLYAFRRGAKRGLKIVVGTVPVFIVAGFIEGYITRHTEMALSIRLGIIALSLAFVVGYYIVLPHYLYSNKQ
;
A
#
# COMPACT_ATOMS: atom_id res chain seq x y z
N MET A 1 -40.77 -38.24 19.82
CA MET A 1 -39.60 -38.89 20.45
C MET A 1 -39.47 -38.30 21.84
N ASN A 2 -39.27 -39.11 22.90
CA ASN A 2 -39.04 -38.57 24.24
C ASN A 2 -37.57 -38.16 24.41
N GLU A 3 -37.25 -37.37 25.43
CA GLU A 3 -35.92 -36.84 25.68
C GLU A 3 -34.85 -37.94 25.79
N LEU A 4 -35.12 -39.03 26.53
CA LEU A 4 -34.20 -40.16 26.71
C LEU A 4 -33.84 -40.83 25.37
N SER A 5 -34.82 -41.04 24.51
CA SER A 5 -34.60 -41.65 23.20
C SER A 5 -33.82 -40.72 22.27
N PHE A 6 -33.97 -39.39 22.42
CA PHE A 6 -33.18 -38.40 21.65
C PHE A 6 -31.71 -38.41 22.09
N ILE A 7 -31.48 -38.44 23.40
CA ILE A 7 -30.11 -38.54 23.96
C ILE A 7 -29.45 -39.85 23.53
N GLN A 8 -30.10 -40.99 23.75
CA GLN A 8 -29.53 -42.30 23.40
C GLN A 8 -29.15 -42.42 21.92
N LYS A 9 -29.92 -41.79 21.05
CA LYS A 9 -29.65 -41.84 19.60
C LYS A 9 -28.45 -40.98 19.17
N ASN A 10 -28.14 -39.94 19.89
CA ASN A 10 -27.18 -38.92 19.43
C ASN A 10 -25.97 -38.77 20.36
N ILE A 11 -25.94 -39.44 21.52
CA ILE A 11 -24.91 -39.21 22.54
C ILE A 11 -23.50 -39.50 22.03
N GLU A 12 -23.27 -40.57 21.28
CA GLU A 12 -21.96 -40.92 20.72
C GLU A 12 -21.44 -39.85 19.78
N LYS A 13 -22.32 -39.27 18.98
CA LYS A 13 -21.99 -38.15 18.07
C LYS A 13 -21.60 -36.89 18.87
N TRP A 14 -22.35 -36.55 19.91
CA TRP A 14 -22.07 -35.38 20.73
C TRP A 14 -20.78 -35.52 21.54
N GLU A 15 -20.48 -36.69 22.07
CA GLU A 15 -19.23 -37.02 22.76
C GLU A 15 -18.04 -36.89 21.82
N HIS A 16 -18.18 -37.39 20.58
CA HIS A 16 -17.12 -37.20 19.55
C HIS A 16 -16.85 -35.73 19.26
N VAL A 17 -17.91 -34.92 19.09
CA VAL A 17 -17.78 -33.47 18.85
C VAL A 17 -17.25 -32.74 20.09
N GLU A 18 -17.59 -33.20 21.30
CA GLU A 18 -17.06 -32.63 22.55
C GLU A 18 -15.56 -32.88 22.70
N ILE A 19 -15.09 -34.09 22.37
CA ILE A 19 -13.65 -34.41 22.33
C ILE A 19 -12.94 -33.55 21.31
N MET A 20 -13.47 -33.44 20.09
CA MET A 20 -12.96 -32.55 19.04
C MET A 20 -12.92 -31.10 19.53
N ALA A 21 -13.93 -30.61 20.23
CA ALA A 21 -14.02 -29.25 20.73
C ALA A 21 -12.98 -28.91 21.82
N GLN A 22 -12.39 -29.90 22.50
CA GLN A 22 -11.33 -29.71 23.50
C GLN A 22 -9.98 -29.36 22.85
N ASP A 23 -9.67 -29.93 21.67
CA ASP A 23 -8.48 -29.60 20.91
C ASP A 23 -8.81 -29.50 19.41
N LEU A 24 -8.98 -28.27 18.94
CA LEU A 24 -9.29 -27.94 17.55
C LEU A 24 -8.05 -27.65 16.70
N SER A 25 -6.85 -27.91 17.24
CA SER A 25 -5.59 -27.55 16.56
C SER A 25 -5.32 -28.38 15.31
N ASP A 26 -5.75 -29.64 15.32
CA ASP A 26 -5.51 -30.61 14.26
C ASP A 26 -6.71 -30.76 13.30
N GLU A 27 -7.84 -30.12 13.61
CA GLU A 27 -9.05 -30.22 12.81
C GLU A 27 -9.06 -29.24 11.63
N THR A 28 -9.65 -29.67 10.51
CA THR A 28 -9.82 -28.80 9.35
C THR A 28 -10.98 -27.81 9.56
N PRO A 29 -10.96 -26.62 8.93
CA PRO A 29 -12.08 -25.67 9.00
C PRO A 29 -13.41 -26.28 8.52
N ASP A 30 -13.37 -27.24 7.59
CA ASP A 30 -14.56 -27.91 7.06
C ASP A 30 -15.14 -28.88 8.09
N ASP A 31 -14.30 -29.67 8.79
CA ASP A 31 -14.74 -30.58 9.85
C ASP A 31 -15.43 -29.82 11.00
N ILE A 32 -14.86 -28.65 11.38
CA ILE A 32 -15.47 -27.80 12.43
C ILE A 32 -16.81 -27.23 11.96
N ALA A 33 -16.92 -26.84 10.68
CA ALA A 33 -18.15 -26.29 10.11
C ALA A 33 -19.26 -27.37 10.02
N ASP A 34 -18.90 -28.59 9.64
CA ASP A 34 -19.82 -29.71 9.59
C ASP A 34 -20.32 -30.09 10.98
N ALA A 35 -19.41 -30.21 11.96
CA ALA A 35 -19.78 -30.44 13.36
C ALA A 35 -20.69 -29.33 13.91
N TYR A 36 -20.42 -28.07 13.61
CA TYR A 36 -21.27 -26.94 14.00
C TYR A 36 -22.68 -27.06 13.40
N THR A 37 -22.78 -27.44 12.14
CA THR A 37 -24.06 -27.62 11.44
C THR A 37 -24.89 -28.74 12.04
N GLU A 38 -24.25 -29.86 12.36
CA GLU A 38 -24.91 -30.98 13.03
C GLU A 38 -25.41 -30.63 14.43
N ILE A 39 -24.55 -30.05 15.28
CA ILE A 39 -24.92 -29.66 16.65
C ILE A 39 -26.02 -28.58 16.66
N THR A 40 -25.97 -27.60 15.74
CA THR A 40 -27.03 -26.58 15.66
C THR A 40 -28.36 -27.15 15.19
N SER A 41 -28.36 -28.19 14.34
CA SER A 41 -29.58 -28.93 13.95
C SER A 41 -30.22 -29.66 15.14
N ASP A 42 -29.39 -30.39 15.90
CA ASP A 42 -29.84 -31.09 17.09
C ASP A 42 -30.31 -30.10 18.19
N LEU A 43 -29.62 -28.99 18.35
CA LEU A 43 -30.00 -27.90 19.25
C LEU A 43 -31.37 -27.31 18.87
N ALA A 44 -31.64 -27.09 17.59
CA ALA A 44 -32.92 -26.58 17.11
C ALA A 44 -34.08 -27.57 17.44
N PHE A 45 -33.80 -28.87 17.26
CA PHE A 45 -34.75 -29.90 17.65
C PHE A 45 -34.98 -29.89 19.17
N ALA A 46 -33.91 -29.83 19.98
CA ALA A 46 -34.00 -29.78 21.44
C ALA A 46 -34.73 -28.52 21.91
N TYR A 47 -34.51 -27.37 21.35
CA TYR A 47 -35.25 -26.13 21.67
C TYR A 47 -36.76 -26.29 21.42
N THR A 48 -37.13 -26.99 20.35
CA THR A 48 -38.53 -27.16 19.98
C THR A 48 -39.27 -28.14 20.89
N HIS A 49 -38.60 -29.21 21.30
CA HIS A 49 -39.27 -30.32 22.00
C HIS A 49 -38.94 -30.39 23.49
N PHE A 50 -37.78 -29.85 23.92
CA PHE A 50 -37.29 -29.96 25.30
C PHE A 50 -36.67 -28.63 25.78
N PRO A 51 -37.35 -27.48 25.70
CA PRO A 51 -36.77 -26.16 25.88
C PRO A 51 -36.11 -25.92 27.24
N SER A 52 -36.60 -26.58 28.28
CA SER A 52 -36.09 -26.45 29.66
C SER A 52 -35.17 -27.62 30.09
N ALA A 53 -34.86 -28.54 29.20
CA ALA A 53 -34.04 -29.70 29.52
C ALA A 53 -32.53 -29.36 29.59
N ARG A 54 -31.80 -30.14 30.41
CA ARG A 54 -30.33 -30.01 30.52
C ARG A 54 -29.61 -30.24 29.20
N ILE A 55 -30.16 -31.11 28.36
CA ILE A 55 -29.62 -31.42 27.04
C ILE A 55 -29.59 -30.18 26.12
N THR A 56 -30.60 -29.33 26.18
CA THR A 56 -30.64 -28.10 25.40
C THR A 56 -29.54 -27.14 25.82
N LEU A 57 -29.27 -27.03 27.12
CA LEU A 57 -28.15 -26.23 27.63
C LEU A 57 -26.80 -26.81 27.21
N TYR A 58 -26.62 -28.11 27.26
CA TYR A 58 -25.43 -28.83 26.84
C TYR A 58 -25.12 -28.57 25.36
N LEU A 59 -26.09 -28.78 24.46
CA LEU A 59 -25.95 -28.57 23.03
C LEU A 59 -25.68 -27.08 22.70
N ASN A 60 -26.31 -26.17 23.43
CA ASN A 60 -26.07 -24.74 23.26
C ASN A 60 -24.61 -24.36 23.61
N ASN A 61 -24.08 -24.93 24.71
CA ASN A 61 -22.68 -24.69 25.08
C ASN A 61 -21.71 -25.27 24.04
N LEU A 62 -21.97 -26.47 23.56
CA LEU A 62 -21.15 -27.11 22.52
C LEU A 62 -21.19 -26.33 21.21
N ALA A 63 -22.37 -25.89 20.77
CA ALA A 63 -22.52 -25.00 19.62
C ALA A 63 -21.78 -23.68 19.80
N ALA A 64 -21.80 -23.10 21.00
CA ALA A 64 -21.08 -21.87 21.29
C ALA A 64 -19.55 -22.02 21.20
N VAL A 65 -19.01 -23.18 21.65
CA VAL A 65 -17.57 -23.48 21.53
C VAL A 65 -17.17 -23.57 20.04
N LEU A 66 -17.91 -24.34 19.24
CA LEU A 66 -17.66 -24.50 17.82
C LEU A 66 -17.82 -23.17 17.08
N HIS A 67 -18.87 -22.40 17.37
CA HIS A 67 -19.08 -21.06 16.83
C HIS A 67 -17.86 -20.15 17.10
N ASN A 68 -17.41 -20.09 18.35
CA ASN A 68 -16.25 -19.30 18.72
C ASN A 68 -14.97 -19.78 18.00
N ALA A 69 -14.83 -21.07 17.74
CA ALA A 69 -13.71 -21.62 17.00
C ALA A 69 -13.71 -21.19 15.52
N ILE A 70 -14.89 -21.26 14.87
CA ILE A 70 -15.08 -20.80 13.48
C ILE A 70 -14.80 -19.31 13.34
N TYR A 71 -15.32 -18.50 14.25
CA TYR A 71 -15.21 -17.03 14.20
C TYR A 71 -14.01 -16.49 14.98
N ARG A 72 -13.27 -17.33 15.72
CA ARG A 72 -12.07 -16.92 16.42
C ARG A 72 -11.04 -16.46 15.40
N ASN A 73 -10.80 -15.16 15.36
CA ASN A 73 -9.68 -14.60 14.60
C ASN A 73 -8.40 -15.31 15.04
N LYS A 74 -7.89 -16.24 14.21
CA LYS A 74 -6.59 -16.85 14.47
C LYS A 74 -5.61 -15.70 14.68
N ARG A 75 -4.93 -15.67 15.84
CA ARG A 75 -3.84 -14.72 16.11
C ARG A 75 -2.94 -14.71 14.87
N GLU A 76 -2.92 -13.56 14.19
CA GLU A 76 -2.19 -13.43 12.94
C GLU A 76 -0.73 -13.77 13.17
N LYS A 77 -0.24 -14.82 12.54
CA LYS A 77 1.15 -15.25 12.66
C LYS A 77 2.04 -14.10 12.16
N ARG A 78 3.22 -13.89 12.77
CA ARG A 78 4.25 -12.92 12.29
C ARG A 78 4.55 -13.04 10.79
N SER A 79 4.30 -14.22 10.20
CA SER A 79 4.38 -14.47 8.75
C SER A 79 3.39 -13.62 7.92
N ARG A 80 2.34 -13.05 8.50
CA ARG A 80 1.37 -12.22 7.76
C ARG A 80 1.97 -10.89 7.29
N MET A 81 2.85 -10.27 8.08
CA MET A 81 3.56 -9.08 7.63
C MET A 81 4.38 -9.37 6.36
N LEU A 82 5.17 -10.45 6.37
CA LEU A 82 5.93 -10.84 5.18
C LEU A 82 5.01 -11.19 4.01
N THR A 83 3.90 -11.90 4.26
CA THR A 83 2.93 -12.26 3.23
C THR A 83 2.26 -11.03 2.62
N PHE A 84 2.06 -9.97 3.41
CA PHE A 84 1.51 -8.71 2.92
C PHE A 84 2.38 -8.12 1.80
N TRP A 85 3.69 -7.90 2.04
CA TRP A 85 4.58 -7.32 1.03
C TRP A 85 5.01 -8.30 -0.07
N THR A 86 5.07 -9.62 0.21
CA THR A 86 5.54 -10.58 -0.80
C THR A 86 4.43 -11.16 -1.68
N ARG A 87 3.16 -11.09 -1.25
CA ARG A 87 2.02 -11.68 -2.00
C ARG A 87 0.85 -10.74 -2.17
N GLU A 88 0.37 -10.08 -1.07
CA GLU A 88 -0.87 -9.29 -1.15
C GLU A 88 -0.68 -7.99 -1.94
N VAL A 89 0.40 -7.25 -1.66
CA VAL A 89 0.72 -6.02 -2.40
C VAL A 89 0.99 -6.31 -3.88
N PRO A 90 1.87 -7.27 -4.28
CA PRO A 90 2.07 -7.62 -5.68
C PRO A 90 0.78 -8.09 -6.39
N LYS A 91 -0.08 -8.86 -5.69
CA LYS A 91 -1.38 -9.26 -6.24
C LYS A 91 -2.25 -8.05 -6.55
N THR A 92 -2.37 -7.13 -5.59
CA THR A 92 -3.19 -5.93 -5.76
C THR A 92 -2.63 -5.03 -6.87
N MET A 93 -1.31 -4.92 -6.99
CA MET A 93 -0.65 -4.20 -8.09
C MET A 93 -0.93 -4.83 -9.45
N TYR A 94 -0.92 -6.16 -9.54
CA TYR A 94 -1.28 -6.84 -10.78
C TYR A 94 -2.75 -6.60 -11.16
N GLU A 95 -3.66 -6.67 -10.19
CA GLU A 95 -5.08 -6.38 -10.40
C GLU A 95 -5.30 -4.94 -10.87
N GLU A 96 -4.55 -3.98 -10.34
CA GLU A 96 -4.65 -2.54 -10.66
C GLU A 96 -3.61 -2.04 -11.68
N ARG A 97 -2.96 -2.93 -12.43
CA ARG A 97 -1.89 -2.59 -13.40
C ARG A 97 -2.27 -1.50 -14.42
N ARG A 98 -3.56 -1.41 -14.78
CA ARG A 98 -4.06 -0.35 -15.67
C ARG A 98 -4.03 1.02 -15.00
N LEU A 99 -4.35 1.08 -13.71
CA LEU A 99 -4.27 2.31 -12.94
C LEU A 99 -2.84 2.71 -12.62
N LEU A 100 -1.94 1.72 -12.40
CA LEU A 100 -0.50 1.97 -12.30
C LEU A 100 0.05 2.59 -13.60
N LEU A 101 -0.32 2.05 -14.75
CA LEU A 101 0.05 2.62 -16.04
C LEU A 101 -0.53 4.03 -16.25
N ALA A 102 -1.81 4.23 -15.90
CA ALA A 102 -2.45 5.54 -16.01
C ALA A 102 -1.74 6.59 -15.11
N SER A 103 -1.45 6.21 -13.86
CA SER A 103 -0.71 7.04 -12.92
C SER A 103 0.69 7.40 -13.46
N PHE A 104 1.41 6.42 -14.00
CA PHE A 104 2.71 6.64 -14.64
C PHE A 104 2.62 7.62 -15.81
N ILE A 105 1.64 7.43 -16.71
CA ILE A 105 1.43 8.32 -17.86
C ILE A 105 1.10 9.75 -17.39
N ILE A 106 0.19 9.91 -16.42
CA ILE A 106 -0.14 11.22 -15.86
C ILE A 106 1.12 11.90 -15.33
N PHE A 107 1.94 11.17 -14.56
CA PHE A 107 3.16 11.72 -13.98
C PHE A 107 4.18 12.14 -15.05
N ILE A 108 4.46 11.28 -16.03
CA ILE A 108 5.41 11.61 -17.12
C ILE A 108 4.94 12.80 -17.95
N VAL A 109 3.64 12.83 -18.31
CA VAL A 109 3.08 13.99 -19.04
C VAL A 109 3.22 15.26 -18.23
N SER A 110 2.99 15.21 -16.91
CA SER A 110 3.15 16.39 -16.05
C SER A 110 4.61 16.84 -15.92
N VAL A 111 5.57 15.91 -15.85
CA VAL A 111 7.01 16.24 -15.90
C VAL A 111 7.35 16.97 -17.20
N LEU A 112 6.91 16.46 -18.35
CA LEU A 112 7.15 17.09 -19.64
C LEU A 112 6.53 18.50 -19.73
N ILE A 113 5.34 18.68 -19.17
CA ILE A 113 4.68 19.99 -19.09
C ILE A 113 5.51 20.92 -18.18
N GLY A 114 5.99 20.46 -17.03
CA GLY A 114 6.85 21.24 -16.15
C GLY A 114 8.14 21.71 -16.83
N ILE A 115 8.80 20.82 -17.57
CA ILE A 115 10.00 21.14 -18.36
C ILE A 115 9.67 22.18 -19.43
N ALA A 116 8.61 21.98 -20.21
CA ALA A 116 8.22 22.89 -21.26
C ALA A 116 7.82 24.29 -20.73
N SER A 117 7.10 24.32 -19.59
CA SER A 117 6.70 25.57 -18.96
C SER A 117 7.88 26.36 -18.44
N GLN A 118 8.86 25.72 -17.80
CA GLN A 118 10.09 26.37 -17.33
C GLN A 118 10.96 26.85 -18.50
N ALA A 119 11.00 26.11 -19.60
CA ALA A 119 11.73 26.50 -20.78
C ALA A 119 11.10 27.74 -21.49
N ALA A 120 9.77 27.85 -21.43
CA ALA A 120 9.03 28.98 -22.02
C ALA A 120 9.03 30.22 -21.13
N GLU A 121 8.96 30.06 -19.81
CA GLU A 121 8.89 31.14 -18.83
C GLU A 121 9.92 30.87 -17.70
N PRO A 122 11.05 31.61 -17.69
CA PRO A 122 12.13 31.39 -16.72
C PRO A 122 11.72 31.56 -15.25
N ASP A 123 10.70 32.38 -14.99
CA ASP A 123 10.17 32.57 -13.62
C ASP A 123 9.15 31.53 -13.19
N PHE A 124 8.81 30.54 -14.04
CA PHE A 124 7.83 29.53 -13.73
C PHE A 124 8.23 28.71 -12.48
N CYS A 125 9.52 28.44 -12.30
CA CYS A 125 10.05 27.74 -11.14
C CYS A 125 9.73 28.48 -9.82
N ARG A 126 9.70 29.81 -9.82
CA ARG A 126 9.34 30.62 -8.63
C ARG A 126 7.89 30.41 -8.22
N ILE A 127 7.00 30.25 -9.20
CA ILE A 127 5.57 29.96 -8.95
C ILE A 127 5.39 28.56 -8.32
N ILE A 128 6.18 27.58 -8.77
CA ILE A 128 6.03 26.18 -8.37
C ILE A 128 6.79 25.85 -7.06
N LEU A 129 8.04 26.29 -6.94
CA LEU A 129 8.93 25.98 -5.82
C LEU A 129 8.96 27.09 -4.76
N GLY A 130 8.51 28.29 -5.11
CA GLY A 130 8.55 29.48 -4.27
C GLY A 130 9.83 30.29 -4.41
N ASP A 131 9.70 31.61 -4.22
CA ASP A 131 10.81 32.55 -4.36
C ASP A 131 11.98 32.23 -3.43
N TRP A 132 11.69 31.91 -2.19
CA TRP A 132 12.73 31.58 -1.21
C TRP A 132 13.60 30.40 -1.66
N TYR A 133 13.00 29.36 -2.18
CA TYR A 133 13.73 28.19 -2.64
C TYR A 133 14.62 28.52 -3.83
N VAL A 134 14.09 29.24 -4.81
CA VAL A 134 14.83 29.63 -6.01
C VAL A 134 16.00 30.56 -5.66
N GLU A 135 15.79 31.61 -4.83
CA GLU A 135 16.85 32.49 -4.39
C GLU A 135 17.94 31.76 -3.59
N SER A 136 17.56 30.87 -2.69
CA SER A 136 18.51 30.06 -1.94
C SER A 136 19.33 29.16 -2.87
N THR A 137 18.70 28.56 -3.88
CA THR A 137 19.38 27.71 -4.87
C THR A 137 20.34 28.53 -5.75
N LEU A 138 19.93 29.73 -6.21
CA LEU A 138 20.78 30.62 -6.96
C LEU A 138 22.03 31.06 -6.17
N ASN A 139 21.84 31.36 -4.87
CA ASN A 139 22.98 31.67 -4.00
C ASN A 139 23.93 30.46 -3.85
N ASN A 140 23.39 29.26 -3.70
CA ASN A 140 24.19 28.04 -3.62
C ASN A 140 24.99 27.79 -4.92
N ILE A 141 24.34 28.00 -6.07
CA ILE A 141 24.99 27.90 -7.38
C ILE A 141 26.15 28.91 -7.50
N SER A 142 25.92 30.17 -7.09
CA SER A 142 26.96 31.23 -7.16
C SER A 142 28.14 30.91 -6.22
N ASN A 143 27.92 30.21 -5.14
CA ASN A 143 28.95 29.78 -4.19
C ASN A 143 29.65 28.45 -4.61
N GLY A 144 29.26 27.85 -5.73
CA GLY A 144 29.83 26.59 -6.24
C GLY A 144 29.34 25.34 -5.48
N THR A 145 28.26 25.46 -4.71
CA THR A 145 27.65 24.36 -3.94
C THR A 145 26.15 24.19 -4.27
N PRO A 146 25.81 23.88 -5.53
CA PRO A 146 24.42 23.89 -6.00
C PRO A 146 23.48 22.98 -5.23
N MET A 147 24.01 21.90 -4.64
CA MET A 147 23.25 20.91 -3.88
C MET A 147 23.30 21.12 -2.36
N ALA A 148 23.78 22.27 -1.87
CA ALA A 148 23.92 22.56 -0.43
C ALA A 148 22.59 22.69 0.33
N VAL A 149 21.45 22.59 -0.34
CA VAL A 149 20.12 22.45 0.31
C VAL A 149 20.08 21.25 1.27
N TYR A 150 20.96 20.28 1.05
CA TYR A 150 21.06 19.06 1.87
C TYR A 150 22.01 19.20 3.10
N ASP A 151 22.66 20.36 3.31
CA ASP A 151 23.71 20.51 4.33
C ASP A 151 23.24 21.12 5.66
N GLY A 152 21.98 21.56 5.77
CA GLY A 152 21.53 22.41 6.88
C GLY A 152 21.18 21.70 8.20
N ASP A 153 20.82 20.41 8.18
CA ASP A 153 20.29 19.67 9.34
C ASP A 153 21.16 18.45 9.71
N SER A 154 20.95 17.93 10.92
CA SER A 154 21.56 16.63 11.28
C SER A 154 20.99 15.51 10.40
N GLU A 155 21.81 14.49 10.09
CA GLU A 155 21.42 13.36 9.22
C GLU A 155 20.12 12.69 9.67
N SER A 156 19.97 12.45 10.98
CA SER A 156 18.76 11.84 11.54
C SER A 156 17.53 12.74 11.44
N SER A 157 17.68 14.05 11.65
CA SER A 157 16.58 15.02 11.52
C SER A 157 16.11 15.09 10.06
N MET A 158 17.05 15.18 9.14
CA MET A 158 16.80 15.19 7.69
C MET A 158 16.11 13.90 7.24
N PHE A 159 16.64 12.73 7.61
CA PHE A 159 16.02 11.44 7.32
C PHE A 159 14.57 11.38 7.78
N MET A 160 14.31 11.74 9.05
CA MET A 160 12.96 11.69 9.60
C MET A 160 12.02 12.68 8.92
N GLY A 161 12.49 13.92 8.72
CA GLY A 161 11.71 14.97 8.07
C GLY A 161 11.29 14.61 6.66
N ILE A 162 12.22 14.14 5.85
CA ILE A 162 12.00 13.72 4.45
C ILE A 162 11.07 12.51 4.41
N THR A 163 11.37 11.47 5.19
CA THR A 163 10.56 10.25 5.22
C THR A 163 9.11 10.54 5.58
N ILE A 164 8.88 11.33 6.64
CA ILE A 164 7.53 11.71 7.08
C ILE A 164 6.83 12.57 6.02
N ASN A 165 7.54 13.53 5.42
CA ASN A 165 6.99 14.38 4.37
C ASN A 165 6.53 13.55 3.17
N ASN A 166 7.36 12.64 2.67
CA ASN A 166 7.10 11.87 1.45
C ASN A 166 6.03 10.79 1.66
N ILE A 167 6.01 10.12 2.81
CA ILE A 167 4.88 9.29 3.23
C ILE A 167 3.60 10.17 3.30
N GLY A 168 3.68 11.35 3.88
CA GLY A 168 2.57 12.30 3.94
C GLY A 168 2.06 12.72 2.57
N VAL A 169 2.95 12.96 1.59
CA VAL A 169 2.57 13.24 0.18
C VAL A 169 1.82 12.06 -0.42
N ALA A 170 2.35 10.84 -0.27
CA ALA A 170 1.72 9.63 -0.78
C ALA A 170 0.32 9.40 -0.20
N PHE A 171 0.19 9.54 1.12
CA PHE A 171 -1.12 9.41 1.78
C PHE A 171 -2.09 10.53 1.43
N ARG A 172 -1.62 11.76 1.19
CA ARG A 172 -2.47 12.86 0.68
C ARG A 172 -2.99 12.55 -0.71
N ILE A 173 -2.13 12.10 -1.64
CA ILE A 173 -2.55 11.68 -3.00
C ILE A 173 -3.62 10.61 -2.92
N PHE A 174 -3.41 9.58 -2.07
CA PHE A 174 -4.40 8.53 -1.83
C PHE A 174 -5.69 9.08 -1.21
N ALA A 175 -5.62 9.94 -0.19
CA ALA A 175 -6.77 10.50 0.51
C ALA A 175 -7.63 11.39 -0.39
N PHE A 176 -7.04 12.14 -1.32
CA PHE A 176 -7.79 12.90 -2.30
C PHE A 176 -8.62 12.01 -3.24
N GLY A 177 -8.25 10.73 -3.39
CA GLY A 177 -9.07 9.71 -4.05
C GLY A 177 -10.41 9.44 -3.36
N LEU A 178 -10.55 9.74 -2.05
CA LEU A 178 -11.83 9.67 -1.34
C LEU A 178 -12.85 10.66 -1.92
N LEU A 179 -12.39 11.80 -2.43
CA LEU A 179 -13.24 12.76 -3.10
C LEU A 179 -13.53 12.31 -4.53
N THR A 180 -12.49 12.17 -5.34
CA THR A 180 -12.58 11.65 -6.71
C THR A 180 -11.22 11.19 -7.22
N SER A 181 -11.18 10.32 -8.24
CA SER A 181 -9.93 9.97 -8.93
C SER A 181 -9.26 11.19 -9.60
N VAL A 182 -10.04 12.19 -10.00
CA VAL A 182 -9.54 13.42 -10.60
C VAL A 182 -8.70 14.22 -9.60
N MET A 183 -9.12 14.29 -8.33
CA MET A 183 -8.34 15.01 -7.30
C MET A 183 -6.99 14.34 -7.02
N SER A 184 -6.94 13.00 -6.98
CA SER A 184 -5.67 12.29 -6.90
C SER A 184 -4.79 12.52 -8.11
N ALA A 185 -5.38 12.55 -9.32
CA ALA A 185 -4.65 12.84 -10.54
C ALA A 185 -4.06 14.26 -10.53
N ILE A 186 -4.80 15.27 -10.03
CA ILE A 186 -4.31 16.65 -9.87
C ILE A 186 -3.13 16.72 -8.90
N MET A 187 -3.22 16.03 -7.75
CA MET A 187 -2.12 15.99 -6.79
C MET A 187 -0.86 15.33 -7.39
N LEU A 188 -1.04 14.23 -8.11
CA LEU A 188 0.04 13.55 -8.82
C LEU A 188 0.64 14.43 -9.92
N PHE A 189 -0.21 15.12 -10.68
CA PHE A 189 0.16 16.04 -11.75
C PHE A 189 1.02 17.20 -11.21
N TYR A 190 0.63 17.78 -10.07
CA TYR A 190 1.42 18.84 -9.43
C TYR A 190 2.83 18.35 -9.05
N ASN A 191 2.95 17.13 -8.48
CA ASN A 191 4.26 16.55 -8.15
C ASN A 191 5.13 16.32 -9.39
N GLY A 192 4.53 15.91 -10.52
CA GLY A 192 5.28 15.77 -11.78
C GLY A 192 5.74 17.11 -12.35
N ILE A 193 4.87 18.14 -12.34
CA ILE A 193 5.27 19.51 -12.77
C ILE A 193 6.43 20.01 -11.91
N MET A 194 6.36 19.82 -10.59
CA MET A 194 7.41 20.25 -9.67
C MET A 194 8.76 19.62 -10.03
N LEU A 195 8.81 18.30 -10.28
CA LEU A 195 10.02 17.61 -10.72
C LEU A 195 10.52 18.13 -12.07
N GLY A 196 9.63 18.26 -13.07
CA GLY A 196 10.00 18.72 -14.41
C GLY A 196 10.54 20.15 -14.40
N CYS A 197 9.89 21.04 -13.67
CA CYS A 197 10.33 22.41 -13.46
C CYS A 197 11.69 22.47 -12.77
N PHE A 198 11.92 21.70 -11.73
CA PHE A 198 13.17 21.61 -10.99
C PHE A 198 14.34 21.21 -11.91
N GLU A 199 14.21 20.11 -12.63
CA GLU A 199 15.28 19.63 -13.54
C GLU A 199 15.55 20.60 -14.69
N ALA A 200 14.49 21.23 -15.23
CA ALA A 200 14.66 22.25 -16.28
C ALA A 200 15.35 23.51 -15.76
N PHE A 201 15.09 23.92 -14.52
CA PHE A 201 15.78 25.04 -13.87
C PHE A 201 17.29 24.75 -13.73
N PHE A 202 17.67 23.56 -13.27
CA PHE A 202 19.10 23.18 -13.21
C PHE A 202 19.73 23.04 -14.61
N ALA A 203 18.97 22.59 -15.61
CA ALA A 203 19.43 22.54 -16.99
C ALA A 203 19.76 23.93 -17.55
N GLN A 204 18.96 24.95 -17.23
CA GLN A 204 19.21 26.35 -17.65
C GLN A 204 20.51 26.93 -17.05
N HIS A 205 20.95 26.37 -15.89
CA HIS A 205 22.20 26.78 -15.22
C HIS A 205 23.38 25.85 -15.57
N GLY A 206 23.21 24.92 -16.52
CA GLY A 206 24.29 24.00 -16.96
C GLY A 206 24.56 22.85 -15.96
N LEU A 207 23.68 22.62 -14.98
CA LEU A 207 23.88 21.72 -13.87
C LEU A 207 22.97 20.45 -13.94
N LEU A 208 22.36 20.18 -15.11
CA LEU A 208 21.43 19.06 -15.29
C LEU A 208 22.05 17.72 -14.86
N GLY A 209 23.31 17.45 -15.24
CA GLY A 209 23.95 16.17 -14.90
C GLY A 209 24.12 15.97 -13.40
N GLU A 210 24.48 17.01 -12.67
CA GLU A 210 24.63 17.00 -11.22
C GLU A 210 23.28 16.82 -10.52
N SER A 211 22.26 17.56 -10.98
CA SER A 211 20.90 17.48 -10.47
C SER A 211 20.32 16.09 -10.67
N LEU A 212 20.36 15.54 -11.87
CA LEU A 212 19.85 14.20 -12.16
C LEU A 212 20.50 13.14 -11.27
N VAL A 213 21.82 13.16 -11.08
CA VAL A 213 22.51 12.18 -10.23
C VAL A 213 22.12 12.38 -8.76
N ALA A 214 22.05 13.63 -8.27
CA ALA A 214 21.66 13.90 -6.89
C ALA A 214 20.21 13.48 -6.60
N VAL A 215 19.28 13.90 -7.45
CA VAL A 215 17.84 13.61 -7.28
C VAL A 215 17.55 12.12 -7.46
N PHE A 216 18.01 11.50 -8.54
CA PHE A 216 17.65 10.11 -8.83
C PHE A 216 18.36 9.09 -7.93
N GLN A 217 19.36 9.48 -7.16
CA GLN A 217 20.01 8.58 -6.19
C GLN A 217 19.01 8.04 -5.14
N HIS A 218 18.11 8.89 -4.64
CA HIS A 218 17.01 8.55 -3.74
C HIS A 218 15.66 8.59 -4.46
N GLY A 219 15.48 9.55 -5.34
CA GLY A 219 14.24 9.84 -6.07
C GLY A 219 13.79 8.71 -6.99
N THR A 220 14.68 7.81 -7.45
CA THR A 220 14.26 6.62 -8.20
C THR A 220 13.25 5.80 -7.39
N LEU A 221 13.48 5.60 -6.09
CA LEU A 221 12.57 4.91 -5.19
C LEU A 221 11.36 5.77 -4.84
N GLU A 222 11.60 7.02 -4.48
CA GLU A 222 10.58 7.96 -4.00
C GLU A 222 9.55 8.29 -5.08
N ILE A 223 10.00 8.71 -6.27
CA ILE A 223 9.14 9.04 -7.40
C ILE A 223 8.31 7.82 -7.81
N SER A 224 8.93 6.63 -7.85
CA SER A 224 8.21 5.40 -8.15
C SER A 224 7.11 5.12 -7.12
N ALA A 225 7.38 5.33 -5.83
CA ALA A 225 6.41 5.15 -4.75
C ALA A 225 5.28 6.21 -4.81
N ILE A 226 5.58 7.46 -5.21
CA ILE A 226 4.57 8.51 -5.46
C ILE A 226 3.64 8.11 -6.63
N ILE A 227 4.21 7.61 -7.72
CA ILE A 227 3.42 7.10 -8.87
C ILE A 227 2.51 5.95 -8.43
N VAL A 228 3.03 5.02 -7.63
CA VAL A 228 2.25 3.90 -7.09
C VAL A 228 1.15 4.40 -6.14
N ALA A 229 1.42 5.41 -5.31
CA ALA A 229 0.42 6.07 -4.47
C ALA A 229 -0.66 6.79 -5.30
N GLY A 230 -0.28 7.35 -6.46
CA GLY A 230 -1.22 7.88 -7.44
C GLY A 230 -2.22 6.83 -7.91
N ALA A 231 -1.74 5.65 -8.28
CA ALA A 231 -2.62 4.53 -8.65
C ALA A 231 -3.55 4.10 -7.50
N ALA A 232 -3.06 4.14 -6.25
CA ALA A 232 -3.88 3.86 -5.08
C ALA A 232 -5.04 4.87 -4.93
N GLY A 233 -4.77 6.15 -5.16
CA GLY A 233 -5.79 7.20 -5.16
C GLY A 233 -6.77 7.07 -6.33
N LEU A 234 -6.29 6.73 -7.51
CA LEU A 234 -7.16 6.42 -8.66
C LEU A 234 -8.07 5.22 -8.39
N ALA A 235 -7.57 4.17 -7.71
CA ALA A 235 -8.34 2.97 -7.40
C ALA A 235 -9.53 3.26 -6.48
N ILE A 236 -9.35 4.09 -5.44
CA ILE A 236 -10.46 4.46 -4.56
C ILE A 236 -11.45 5.37 -5.27
N GLY A 237 -10.97 6.40 -5.98
CA GLY A 237 -11.83 7.35 -6.68
C GLY A 237 -12.64 6.71 -7.81
N ASN A 238 -12.04 5.78 -8.55
CA ASN A 238 -12.76 5.01 -9.58
C ASN A 238 -13.84 4.10 -8.98
N GLY A 239 -13.64 3.57 -7.78
CA GLY A 239 -14.66 2.80 -7.06
C GLY A 239 -15.94 3.60 -6.81
N TRP A 240 -15.82 4.91 -6.65
CA TRP A 240 -16.95 5.82 -6.50
C TRP A 240 -17.53 6.29 -7.83
N LEU A 241 -16.67 6.71 -8.77
CA LEU A 241 -17.09 7.28 -10.07
C LEU A 241 -17.60 6.21 -11.05
N PHE A 242 -16.96 5.04 -11.07
CA PHE A 242 -17.23 3.98 -12.03
C PHE A 242 -17.53 2.65 -11.33
N PRO A 243 -18.65 2.54 -10.59
CA PRO A 243 -18.96 1.36 -9.77
C PRO A 243 -19.27 0.09 -10.59
N GLY A 244 -19.48 0.22 -11.90
CA GLY A 244 -19.90 -0.89 -12.76
C GLY A 244 -21.27 -1.44 -12.33
N THR A 245 -21.38 -2.76 -12.19
CA THR A 245 -22.59 -3.46 -11.77
C THR A 245 -22.81 -3.46 -10.25
N TYR A 246 -21.83 -2.99 -9.47
CA TYR A 246 -21.90 -2.99 -8.01
C TYR A 246 -22.62 -1.74 -7.47
N LYS A 247 -23.19 -1.85 -6.26
CA LYS A 247 -23.64 -0.68 -5.51
C LYS A 247 -22.44 0.24 -5.21
N ARG A 248 -22.61 1.56 -5.36
CA ARG A 248 -21.52 2.56 -5.22
C ARG A 248 -20.71 2.40 -3.93
N LEU A 249 -21.38 2.22 -2.79
CA LEU A 249 -20.70 2.04 -1.50
C LEU A 249 -19.86 0.77 -1.45
N TYR A 250 -20.31 -0.32 -2.07
CA TYR A 250 -19.55 -1.56 -2.14
C TYR A 250 -18.32 -1.41 -3.04
N ALA A 251 -18.50 -0.83 -4.23
CA ALA A 251 -17.40 -0.57 -5.16
C ALA A 251 -16.35 0.37 -4.54
N PHE A 252 -16.81 1.42 -3.85
CA PHE A 252 -15.94 2.34 -3.09
C PHE A 252 -15.13 1.61 -2.01
N ARG A 253 -15.78 0.81 -1.14
CA ARG A 253 -15.08 0.04 -0.09
C ARG A 253 -14.05 -0.91 -0.67
N ARG A 254 -14.36 -1.54 -1.80
CA ARG A 254 -13.44 -2.43 -2.52
C ARG A 254 -12.24 -1.65 -3.07
N GLY A 255 -12.47 -0.50 -3.71
CA GLY A 255 -11.42 0.41 -4.19
C GLY A 255 -10.54 0.92 -3.06
N ALA A 256 -11.15 1.38 -1.95
CA ALA A 256 -10.45 1.85 -0.76
C ALA A 256 -9.54 0.76 -0.14
N LYS A 257 -10.04 -0.48 -0.01
CA LYS A 257 -9.24 -1.60 0.51
C LYS A 257 -8.04 -1.92 -0.38
N ARG A 258 -8.20 -1.88 -1.71
CA ARG A 258 -7.11 -2.11 -2.67
C ARG A 258 -6.11 -0.96 -2.65
N GLY A 259 -6.60 0.28 -2.74
CA GLY A 259 -5.76 1.47 -2.68
C GLY A 259 -4.97 1.57 -1.37
N LEU A 260 -5.60 1.26 -0.21
CA LEU A 260 -4.93 1.25 1.08
C LEU A 260 -3.78 0.22 1.12
N LYS A 261 -3.99 -0.99 0.56
CA LYS A 261 -2.92 -2.00 0.47
C LYS A 261 -1.74 -1.49 -0.37
N ILE A 262 -2.02 -0.82 -1.48
CA ILE A 262 -1.00 -0.27 -2.38
C ILE A 262 -0.22 0.84 -1.65
N VAL A 263 -0.89 1.85 -1.08
CA VAL A 263 -0.19 2.97 -0.44
C VAL A 263 0.58 2.56 0.81
N VAL A 264 0.05 1.65 1.64
CA VAL A 264 0.80 1.08 2.77
C VAL A 264 1.98 0.25 2.29
N GLY A 265 1.82 -0.42 1.14
CA GLY A 265 2.90 -1.17 0.48
C GLY A 265 4.10 -0.31 0.10
N THR A 266 3.92 1.00 -0.14
CA THR A 266 5.03 1.93 -0.49
C THR A 266 5.81 2.44 0.72
N VAL A 267 5.29 2.32 1.94
CA VAL A 267 5.92 2.88 3.15
C VAL A 267 7.38 2.42 3.34
N PRO A 268 7.72 1.12 3.25
CA PRO A 268 9.12 0.70 3.38
C PRO A 268 10.03 1.31 2.31
N VAL A 269 9.51 1.55 1.10
CA VAL A 269 10.26 2.14 -0.01
C VAL A 269 10.60 3.60 0.31
N PHE A 270 9.67 4.38 0.88
CA PHE A 270 9.93 5.74 1.34
C PHE A 270 10.94 5.78 2.49
N ILE A 271 10.92 4.82 3.40
CA ILE A 271 11.91 4.73 4.49
C ILE A 271 13.30 4.52 3.92
N VAL A 272 13.45 3.61 2.94
CA VAL A 272 14.74 3.36 2.27
C VAL A 272 15.18 4.57 1.46
N ALA A 273 14.28 5.21 0.71
CA ALA A 273 14.57 6.41 -0.06
C ALA A 273 15.04 7.56 0.84
N GLY A 274 14.32 7.83 1.93
CA GLY A 274 14.69 8.85 2.92
C GLY A 274 16.03 8.55 3.61
N PHE A 275 16.34 7.26 3.86
CA PHE A 275 17.65 6.87 4.36
C PHE A 275 18.77 7.19 3.34
N ILE A 276 18.55 6.86 2.06
CA ILE A 276 19.51 7.19 1.01
C ILE A 276 19.71 8.71 0.92
N GLU A 277 18.62 9.48 1.00
CA GLU A 277 18.68 10.94 0.93
C GLU A 277 19.40 11.54 2.13
N GLY A 278 18.97 11.19 3.36
CA GLY A 278 19.51 11.77 4.59
C GLY A 278 20.95 11.40 4.91
N TYR A 279 21.36 10.19 4.53
CA TYR A 279 22.69 9.66 4.91
C TYR A 279 23.65 9.51 3.75
N ILE A 280 23.18 9.37 2.51
CA ILE A 280 24.05 9.04 1.37
C ILE A 280 24.13 10.20 0.37
N THR A 281 22.98 10.76 -0.06
CA THR A 281 22.94 11.78 -1.12
C THR A 281 23.68 13.06 -0.73
N ARG A 282 23.70 13.43 0.54
CA ARG A 282 24.43 14.60 1.05
C ARG A 282 25.96 14.49 0.87
N HIS A 283 26.51 13.27 0.76
CA HIS A 283 27.95 13.09 0.49
C HIS A 283 28.24 13.25 -0.99
N THR A 284 28.32 14.51 -1.45
CA THR A 284 28.56 14.86 -2.86
C THR A 284 29.94 14.42 -3.36
N GLU A 285 30.91 14.18 -2.46
CA GLU A 285 32.27 13.71 -2.76
C GLU A 285 32.33 12.22 -3.19
N MET A 286 31.22 11.49 -3.07
CA MET A 286 31.14 10.08 -3.43
C MET A 286 31.39 9.86 -4.92
N ALA A 287 32.20 8.85 -5.27
CA ALA A 287 32.50 8.52 -6.65
C ALA A 287 31.23 8.31 -7.49
N LEU A 288 31.21 8.89 -8.68
CA LEU A 288 30.05 8.82 -9.60
C LEU A 288 29.59 7.38 -9.87
N SER A 289 30.55 6.44 -9.97
CA SER A 289 30.23 5.02 -10.17
C SER A 289 29.38 4.42 -9.05
N ILE A 290 29.61 4.81 -7.78
CA ILE A 290 28.84 4.34 -6.63
C ILE A 290 27.42 4.94 -6.69
N ARG A 291 27.31 6.26 -6.98
CA ARG A 291 26.04 6.96 -7.10
C ARG A 291 25.17 6.35 -8.21
N LEU A 292 25.74 6.08 -9.38
CA LEU A 292 25.06 5.40 -10.49
C LEU A 292 24.70 3.96 -10.15
N GLY A 293 25.54 3.26 -9.37
CA GLY A 293 25.24 1.91 -8.86
C GLY A 293 24.00 1.89 -7.97
N ILE A 294 23.83 2.86 -7.08
CA ILE A 294 22.64 3.01 -6.23
C ILE A 294 21.39 3.25 -7.08
N ILE A 295 21.48 4.15 -8.08
CA ILE A 295 20.37 4.41 -9.02
C ILE A 295 19.99 3.13 -9.76
N ALA A 296 20.97 2.40 -10.30
CA ALA A 296 20.73 1.16 -11.04
C ALA A 296 20.08 0.07 -10.16
N LEU A 297 20.56 -0.08 -8.91
CA LEU A 297 19.97 -1.04 -7.95
C LEU A 297 18.53 -0.65 -7.58
N SER A 298 18.28 0.63 -7.33
CA SER A 298 16.96 1.16 -7.05
C SER A 298 16.00 0.94 -8.22
N LEU A 299 16.45 1.19 -9.45
CA LEU A 299 15.67 0.94 -10.65
C LEU A 299 15.38 -0.55 -10.86
N ALA A 300 16.37 -1.42 -10.62
CA ALA A 300 16.19 -2.87 -10.68
C ALA A 300 15.15 -3.35 -9.65
N PHE A 301 15.18 -2.79 -8.43
CA PHE A 301 14.16 -3.05 -7.42
C PHE A 301 12.77 -2.58 -7.87
N VAL A 302 12.64 -1.36 -8.37
CA VAL A 302 11.36 -0.79 -8.84
C VAL A 302 10.75 -1.66 -9.94
N VAL A 303 11.53 -1.98 -10.97
CA VAL A 303 11.07 -2.83 -12.09
C VAL A 303 10.76 -4.24 -11.57
N GLY A 304 11.65 -4.82 -10.76
CA GLY A 304 11.50 -6.16 -10.20
C GLY A 304 10.25 -6.29 -9.34
N TYR A 305 10.06 -5.38 -8.38
CA TYR A 305 9.01 -5.48 -7.39
C TYR A 305 7.64 -4.98 -7.89
N TYR A 306 7.60 -3.88 -8.64
CA TYR A 306 6.32 -3.30 -9.08
C TYR A 306 5.80 -3.85 -10.41
N ILE A 307 6.68 -4.40 -11.25
CA ILE A 307 6.30 -4.87 -12.59
C ILE A 307 6.49 -6.38 -12.74
N VAL A 308 7.74 -6.87 -12.57
CA VAL A 308 8.08 -8.26 -12.87
C VAL A 308 7.44 -9.23 -11.90
N LEU A 309 7.58 -9.01 -10.59
CA LEU A 309 7.05 -9.91 -9.56
C LEU A 309 5.53 -10.06 -9.61
N PRO A 310 4.73 -8.98 -9.72
CA PRO A 310 3.28 -9.09 -9.87
C PRO A 310 2.88 -9.89 -11.11
N HIS A 311 3.55 -9.63 -12.23
CA HIS A 311 3.28 -10.33 -13.48
C HIS A 311 3.65 -11.81 -13.39
N TYR A 312 4.83 -12.15 -12.90
CA TYR A 312 5.29 -13.53 -12.73
C TYR A 312 4.37 -14.37 -11.84
N LEU A 313 3.93 -13.79 -10.70
CA LEU A 313 3.09 -14.53 -9.74
C LEU A 313 1.64 -14.71 -10.18
N TYR A 314 1.10 -13.82 -11.03
CA TYR A 314 -0.36 -13.75 -11.25
C TYR A 314 -0.79 -13.75 -12.73
N SER A 315 0.11 -13.68 -13.73
CA SER A 315 -0.26 -13.72 -15.16
C SER A 315 -0.86 -15.06 -15.58
N ASN A 316 -0.39 -16.18 -15.03
CA ASN A 316 -0.82 -17.52 -15.40
C ASN A 316 -2.01 -18.07 -14.59
N LYS A 317 -2.67 -17.22 -13.77
CA LYS A 317 -3.79 -17.65 -12.90
C LYS A 317 -5.15 -17.06 -13.30
N GLN A 318 -5.25 -16.61 -14.55
CA GLN A 318 -6.53 -16.19 -15.18
C GLN A 318 -7.08 -17.26 -16.09
#